data_f34118b949a2e2a329a104e8bd8bf827
#
_entry.id   f34118b949a2e2a329a104e8bd8bf827
#
_cell.length_a   1.000
_cell.length_b   1.000
_cell.length_c   1.000
_cell.angle_alpha   90.00
_cell.angle_beta   90.00
_cell.angle_gamma   90.00
#
_symmetry.space_group_name_H-M   'P 1'
#
loop_
_entity.id
_entity.type
_entity.pdbx_description
1 polymer ?
#
loop_
_entity_poly.entity_id
_entity_poly.type
_entity_poly.pdbx_seq_one_letter_code
_entity_poly.pdbx_strand_id
1 'polypeptide(L)'
;MKVSPSAFFKMSTAQELQRGTYFIHNNEPVRVLRKEVIVVGTHSHSKLKFYVQGLNEKSERSITFHHTDKVEVVDIIRKLGQVISKANNKVQLMDMVSYETLDANAPSGLLGELKENDQVTFIDLNGNIQIIEKR
;
A
#
# COMPACT_ATOMS: atom_id res chain seq x y z
N MET A 1 -20.87 3.55 -5.02
CA MET A 1 -19.42 3.90 -5.03
C MET A 1 -18.70 2.98 -6.00
N LYS A 2 -17.88 3.56 -6.83
CA LYS A 2 -17.10 2.78 -7.79
C LYS A 2 -15.75 2.42 -7.21
N VAL A 3 -15.38 1.17 -7.28
CA VAL A 3 -14.05 0.72 -6.90
C VAL A 3 -13.12 0.93 -8.09
N SER A 4 -11.92 1.45 -7.84
CA SER A 4 -10.92 1.62 -8.88
C SER A 4 -10.59 0.27 -9.54
N PRO A 5 -10.46 0.20 -10.88
CA PRO A 5 -10.07 -1.04 -11.53
C PRO A 5 -8.67 -1.52 -11.16
N SER A 6 -7.84 -0.66 -10.55
CA SER A 6 -6.49 -1.04 -10.13
C SER A 6 -6.41 -1.52 -8.70
N ALA A 7 -7.53 -1.57 -7.96
CA ALA A 7 -7.56 -2.05 -6.59
C ALA A 7 -8.87 -2.78 -6.30
N PHE A 8 -8.76 -3.96 -5.74
CA PHE A 8 -9.89 -4.78 -5.34
C PHE A 8 -9.81 -5.04 -3.85
N PHE A 9 -10.96 -5.02 -3.19
CA PHE A 9 -11.07 -5.23 -1.76
C PHE A 9 -11.80 -6.53 -1.50
N LYS A 10 -11.29 -7.34 -0.58
CA LYS A 10 -11.99 -8.54 -0.12
C LYS A 10 -11.72 -8.76 1.35
N MET A 11 -12.71 -9.31 2.04
CA MET A 11 -12.54 -9.70 3.44
C MET A 11 -11.78 -11.02 3.52
N SER A 12 -10.89 -11.10 4.50
CA SER A 12 -10.08 -12.26 4.76
C SER A 12 -9.87 -12.39 6.26
N THR A 13 -9.12 -13.38 6.70
CA THR A 13 -8.72 -13.48 8.11
C THR A 13 -7.24 -13.12 8.24
N ALA A 14 -6.84 -12.69 9.43
CA ALA A 14 -5.45 -12.36 9.69
C ALA A 14 -4.50 -13.53 9.38
N GLN A 15 -4.97 -14.75 9.59
CA GLN A 15 -4.21 -15.96 9.32
C GLN A 15 -3.76 -16.05 7.86
N GLU A 16 -4.55 -15.53 6.93
CA GLU A 16 -4.27 -15.59 5.50
C GLU A 16 -3.34 -14.50 4.98
N LEU A 17 -3.04 -13.50 5.81
CA LEU A 17 -2.15 -12.43 5.39
C LEU A 17 -0.74 -12.94 5.18
N GLN A 18 -0.13 -12.54 4.08
CA GLN A 18 1.23 -12.93 3.70
C GLN A 18 2.11 -11.69 3.51
N ARG A 19 3.41 -11.90 3.58
CA ARG A 19 4.38 -10.85 3.29
C ARG A 19 4.11 -10.24 1.91
N GLY A 20 4.10 -8.91 1.86
CA GLY A 20 3.86 -8.18 0.63
C GLY A 20 2.40 -7.85 0.36
N THR A 21 1.47 -8.45 1.12
CA THR A 21 0.05 -8.16 1.00
C THR A 21 -0.26 -6.79 1.59
N TYR A 22 -1.20 -6.09 0.98
CA TYR A 22 -1.73 -4.84 1.52
C TYR A 22 -3.09 -5.10 2.14
N PHE A 23 -3.34 -4.49 3.29
CA PHE A 23 -4.66 -4.53 3.92
C PHE A 23 -4.96 -3.19 4.57
N ILE A 24 -6.25 -2.97 4.86
CA ILE A 24 -6.70 -1.71 5.44
C ILE A 24 -6.66 -1.82 6.96
N HIS A 25 -5.97 -0.88 7.59
CA HIS A 25 -5.90 -0.77 9.04
C HIS A 25 -6.12 0.69 9.42
N ASN A 26 -7.13 0.96 10.24
CA ASN A 26 -7.53 2.31 10.62
C ASN A 26 -7.74 3.21 9.39
N ASN A 27 -8.45 2.69 8.40
CA ASN A 27 -8.82 3.37 7.16
C ASN A 27 -7.63 3.72 6.26
N GLU A 28 -6.47 3.12 6.48
CA GLU A 28 -5.33 3.33 5.58
C GLU A 28 -4.73 1.99 5.14
N PRO A 29 -4.24 1.92 3.89
CA PRO A 29 -3.60 0.70 3.43
C PRO A 29 -2.20 0.58 4.03
N VAL A 30 -1.88 -0.62 4.51
CA VAL A 30 -0.56 -0.95 5.02
C VAL A 30 -0.06 -2.22 4.36
N ARG A 31 1.24 -2.31 4.19
CA ARG A 31 1.90 -3.46 3.57
C ARG A 31 2.49 -4.35 4.67
N VAL A 32 2.26 -5.64 4.56
CA VAL A 32 2.85 -6.62 5.48
C VAL A 32 4.33 -6.79 5.13
N LEU A 33 5.20 -6.49 6.07
CA LEU A 33 6.64 -6.67 5.92
C LEU A 33 7.08 -8.04 6.41
N ARG A 34 6.55 -8.48 7.55
CA ARG A 34 6.80 -9.82 8.08
C ARG A 34 5.72 -10.21 9.08
N LYS A 35 5.64 -11.49 9.35
CA LYS A 35 4.61 -12.11 10.18
C LYS A 35 5.28 -13.01 11.21
N GLU A 36 4.84 -12.90 12.46
CA GLU A 36 5.32 -13.76 13.55
C GLU A 36 4.14 -14.42 14.23
N VAL A 37 4.30 -15.68 14.60
CA VAL A 37 3.31 -16.40 15.41
C VAL A 37 3.75 -16.32 16.87
N ILE A 38 2.86 -15.81 17.72
CA ILE A 38 3.13 -15.69 19.15
C ILE A 38 2.24 -16.69 19.89
N VAL A 39 2.86 -17.59 20.61
CA VAL A 39 2.14 -18.55 21.45
C VAL A 39 2.24 -18.09 22.91
N VAL A 40 1.09 -17.86 23.54
CA VAL A 40 1.04 -17.36 24.92
C VAL A 40 0.33 -18.38 25.81
N GLY A 41 1.08 -19.11 26.62
CA GLY A 41 0.55 -20.07 27.57
C GLY A 41 0.04 -21.38 26.96
N THR A 42 -0.32 -22.32 27.81
CA THR A 42 -0.72 -23.68 27.38
C THR A 42 -2.16 -23.77 26.92
N HIS A 43 -3.01 -22.86 27.33
CA HIS A 43 -4.43 -22.85 26.97
C HIS A 43 -4.83 -21.63 26.15
N SER A 44 -3.86 -20.80 25.76
CA SER A 44 -4.16 -19.61 24.98
C SER A 44 -4.05 -19.90 23.52
N HIS A 45 -4.89 -19.21 22.76
CA HIS A 45 -4.81 -19.22 21.31
C HIS A 45 -3.57 -18.45 20.88
N SER A 46 -2.95 -18.91 19.79
CA SER A 46 -1.82 -18.18 19.23
C SER A 46 -2.30 -16.86 18.65
N LYS A 47 -1.45 -15.87 18.78
CA LYS A 47 -1.66 -14.55 18.20
C LYS A 47 -0.70 -14.35 17.06
N LEU A 48 -1.10 -13.53 16.11
CA LEU A 48 -0.27 -13.18 14.97
C LEU A 48 0.17 -11.73 15.10
N LYS A 49 1.48 -11.53 15.01
CA LYS A 49 2.05 -10.18 15.02
C LYS A 49 2.56 -9.86 13.63
N PHE A 50 2.07 -8.77 13.09
CA PHE A 50 2.47 -8.30 11.77
C PHE A 50 3.27 -7.02 11.91
N TYR A 51 4.39 -6.98 11.20
CA TYR A 51 5.14 -5.75 11.04
C TYR A 51 4.72 -5.16 9.70
N VAL A 52 4.20 -3.95 9.74
CA VAL A 52 3.58 -3.31 8.59
C VAL A 52 4.15 -1.93 8.36
N GLN A 53 3.97 -1.43 7.15
CA GLN A 53 4.40 -0.09 6.78
C GLN A 53 3.31 0.56 5.96
N GLY A 54 2.93 1.77 6.32
CA GLY A 54 2.00 2.57 5.52
C GLY A 54 2.65 3.02 4.22
N LEU A 55 1.84 3.40 3.24
CA LEU A 55 2.34 3.77 1.91
C LEU A 55 3.31 4.95 1.95
N ASN A 56 3.10 5.90 2.85
CA ASN A 56 3.91 7.10 2.94
C ASN A 56 4.81 7.14 4.18
N GLU A 57 4.91 6.03 4.88
CA GLU A 57 5.70 5.95 6.11
C GLU A 57 7.05 5.29 5.86
N LYS A 58 8.09 5.79 6.53
CA LYS A 58 9.40 5.17 6.49
C LYS A 58 9.58 4.13 7.58
N SER A 59 8.91 4.32 8.71
CA SER A 59 9.05 3.42 9.85
C SER A 59 8.00 2.32 9.81
N GLU A 60 8.35 1.18 10.36
CA GLU A 60 7.40 0.08 10.50
C GLU A 60 6.68 0.15 11.82
N ARG A 61 5.48 -0.41 11.86
CA ARG A 61 4.66 -0.56 13.05
C ARG A 61 4.34 -2.03 13.22
N SER A 62 3.97 -2.42 14.44
CA SER A 62 3.48 -3.77 14.66
C SER A 62 1.99 -3.75 15.03
N ILE A 63 1.28 -4.75 14.55
CA ILE A 63 -0.14 -4.95 14.82
C ILE A 63 -0.31 -6.41 15.24
N THR A 64 -1.04 -6.65 16.31
CA THR A 64 -1.31 -8.01 16.79
C THR A 64 -2.76 -8.36 16.52
N PHE A 65 -2.98 -9.52 15.92
CA PHE A 65 -4.30 -10.06 15.62
C PHE A 65 -4.45 -11.45 16.22
N HIS A 66 -5.68 -11.82 16.50
CA HIS A 66 -6.04 -13.23 16.59
C HIS A 66 -6.11 -13.78 15.17
N HIS A 67 -5.77 -15.06 14.98
CA HIS A 67 -5.73 -15.63 13.63
C HIS A 67 -7.10 -15.63 12.93
N THR A 68 -8.18 -15.53 13.67
CA THR A 68 -9.53 -15.46 13.12
C THR A 68 -10.07 -14.05 12.92
N ASP A 69 -9.31 -13.03 13.32
CA ASP A 69 -9.73 -11.64 13.12
C ASP A 69 -9.88 -11.36 11.63
N LYS A 70 -10.92 -10.63 11.28
CA LYS A 70 -11.19 -10.26 9.89
C LYS A 70 -10.41 -9.02 9.51
N VAL A 71 -9.85 -9.05 8.32
CA VAL A 71 -9.11 -7.93 7.74
C VAL A 71 -9.60 -7.71 6.32
N GLU A 72 -9.51 -6.46 5.87
CA GLU A 72 -9.87 -6.11 4.51
C GLU A 72 -8.59 -6.07 3.68
N VAL A 73 -8.44 -7.07 2.81
CA VAL A 73 -7.28 -7.20 1.93
C VAL A 73 -7.49 -6.37 0.68
N VAL A 74 -6.45 -5.68 0.24
CA VAL A 74 -6.47 -4.89 -0.98
C VAL A 74 -5.56 -5.55 -2.00
N ASP A 75 -6.14 -5.91 -3.15
CA ASP A 75 -5.38 -6.43 -4.27
C ASP A 75 -4.97 -5.25 -5.13
N ILE A 76 -3.67 -5.01 -5.24
CA ILE A 76 -3.14 -3.82 -5.88
C ILE A 76 -2.54 -4.16 -7.23
N ILE A 77 -2.95 -3.40 -8.25
CA ILE A 77 -2.38 -3.50 -9.59
C ILE A 77 -1.39 -2.34 -9.75
N ARG A 78 -0.15 -2.68 -10.08
CA ARG A 78 0.88 -1.69 -10.35
C ARG A 78 0.78 -1.19 -11.77
N LYS A 79 0.92 0.12 -11.94
CA LYS A 79 0.82 0.77 -13.25
C LYS A 79 2.07 1.58 -13.53
N LEU A 80 2.34 1.79 -14.81
CA LEU A 80 3.46 2.61 -15.26
C LEU A 80 2.98 4.02 -15.51
N GLY A 81 3.69 4.99 -14.98
CA GLY A 81 3.43 6.40 -15.17
C GLY A 81 4.68 7.17 -15.54
N GLN A 82 4.49 8.38 -16.02
CA GLN A 82 5.57 9.31 -16.36
C GLN A 82 5.33 10.63 -15.64
N VAL A 83 6.34 11.14 -14.96
CA VAL A 83 6.24 12.41 -14.24
C VAL A 83 6.12 13.56 -15.25
N ILE A 84 5.07 14.36 -15.12
CA ILE A 84 4.87 15.56 -15.94
C ILE A 84 5.44 16.77 -15.23
N SER A 85 5.09 16.95 -13.95
CA SER A 85 5.56 18.07 -13.17
C SER A 85 5.54 17.72 -11.69
N LYS A 86 6.24 18.51 -10.91
CA LYS A 86 6.30 18.34 -9.46
C LYS A 86 6.16 19.71 -8.83
N ALA A 87 5.24 19.86 -7.90
CA ALA A 87 5.00 21.11 -7.19
C ALA A 87 4.65 20.81 -5.74
N ASN A 88 5.38 21.43 -4.83
CA ASN A 88 5.22 21.23 -3.40
C ASN A 88 5.37 19.74 -3.04
N ASN A 89 4.33 19.14 -2.48
CA ASN A 89 4.36 17.74 -2.07
C ASN A 89 3.59 16.83 -3.03
N LYS A 90 3.25 17.35 -4.21
CA LYS A 90 2.46 16.60 -5.18
C LYS A 90 3.19 16.44 -6.49
N VAL A 91 2.94 15.32 -7.14
CA VAL A 91 3.52 14.99 -8.42
C VAL A 91 2.37 14.81 -9.40
N GLN A 92 2.45 15.50 -10.55
CA GLN A 92 1.52 15.27 -11.63
C GLN A 92 2.14 14.25 -12.56
N LEU A 93 1.43 13.16 -12.81
CA LEU A 93 1.93 12.12 -13.69
C LEU A 93 0.90 11.76 -14.74
N MET A 94 1.38 11.11 -15.79
CA MET A 94 0.54 10.59 -16.86
C MET A 94 0.59 9.07 -16.81
N ASP A 95 -0.61 8.45 -16.81
CA ASP A 95 -0.73 7.01 -16.95
C ASP A 95 -0.26 6.63 -18.36
N MET A 96 0.72 5.74 -18.47
CA MET A 96 1.32 5.41 -19.76
C MET A 96 0.44 4.52 -20.63
N VAL A 97 -0.68 4.04 -20.09
CA VAL A 97 -1.64 3.22 -20.86
C VAL A 97 -2.85 4.05 -21.26
N SER A 98 -3.47 4.75 -20.33
CA SER A 98 -4.67 5.55 -20.61
C SER A 98 -4.37 6.97 -21.07
N TYR A 99 -3.14 7.45 -20.82
CA TYR A 99 -2.69 8.82 -21.08
C TYR A 99 -3.44 9.88 -20.27
N GLU A 100 -4.12 9.44 -19.21
CA GLU A 100 -4.76 10.38 -18.29
C GLU A 100 -3.72 11.04 -17.38
N THR A 101 -3.96 12.31 -17.06
CA THR A 101 -3.13 13.05 -16.11
C THR A 101 -3.70 12.87 -14.73
N LEU A 102 -2.85 12.50 -13.78
CA LEU A 102 -3.23 12.18 -12.40
C LEU A 102 -2.38 12.96 -11.42
N ASP A 103 -2.99 13.39 -10.33
CA ASP A 103 -2.27 13.95 -9.19
C ASP A 103 -1.91 12.82 -8.24
N ALA A 104 -0.64 12.70 -7.91
CA ALA A 104 -0.13 11.59 -7.13
C ALA A 104 0.65 12.05 -5.91
N ASN A 105 0.67 11.18 -4.90
CA ASN A 105 1.52 11.33 -3.74
C ASN A 105 2.75 10.45 -3.90
N ALA A 106 3.85 10.85 -3.29
CA ALA A 106 5.07 10.05 -3.26
C ALA A 106 5.66 10.08 -1.87
N PRO A 107 6.36 9.00 -1.44
CA PRO A 107 7.09 9.02 -0.18
C PRO A 107 8.12 10.15 -0.19
N SER A 108 8.35 10.77 0.96
CA SER A 108 9.22 11.96 1.05
C SER A 108 10.63 11.74 0.50
N GLY A 109 11.20 10.55 0.70
CA GLY A 109 12.51 10.23 0.17
C GLY A 109 12.53 10.12 -1.34
N LEU A 110 11.46 9.57 -1.91
CA LEU A 110 11.35 9.41 -3.36
C LEU A 110 10.99 10.74 -4.03
N LEU A 111 10.18 11.55 -3.36
CA LEU A 111 9.72 12.84 -3.91
C LEU A 111 10.89 13.72 -4.32
N GLY A 112 11.95 13.76 -3.52
CA GLY A 112 13.12 14.57 -3.82
C GLY A 112 13.91 14.08 -5.02
N GLU A 113 13.77 12.82 -5.40
CA GLU A 113 14.51 12.22 -6.51
C GLU A 113 13.79 12.32 -7.85
N LEU A 114 12.49 12.59 -7.82
CA LEU A 114 11.67 12.60 -9.03
C LEU A 114 11.91 13.87 -9.85
N LYS A 115 12.04 13.70 -11.16
CA LYS A 115 12.21 14.79 -12.12
C LYS A 115 11.22 14.60 -13.26
N GLU A 116 10.99 15.66 -14.03
CA GLU A 116 10.16 15.59 -15.23
C GLU A 116 10.66 14.50 -16.17
N ASN A 117 9.72 13.79 -16.76
CA ASN A 117 9.95 12.69 -17.69
C ASN A 117 10.45 11.39 -17.06
N ASP A 118 10.65 11.36 -15.74
CA ASP A 118 10.98 10.10 -15.07
C ASP A 118 9.82 9.12 -15.16
N GLN A 119 10.14 7.86 -15.36
CA GLN A 119 9.15 6.80 -15.31
C GLN A 119 9.04 6.28 -13.89
N VAL A 120 7.82 6.01 -13.46
CA VAL A 120 7.53 5.55 -12.12
C VAL A 120 6.52 4.42 -12.15
N THR A 121 6.52 3.62 -11.08
CA THR A 121 5.45 2.68 -10.83
C THR A 121 4.51 3.31 -9.80
N PHE A 122 3.23 3.29 -10.10
CA PHE A 122 2.23 3.83 -9.18
C PHE A 122 1.08 2.86 -8.99
N ILE A 123 0.30 3.09 -7.95
CA ILE A 123 -0.90 2.33 -7.63
C ILE A 123 -2.06 3.31 -7.46
N ASP A 124 -3.26 2.83 -7.77
CA ASP A 124 -4.49 3.60 -7.61
C ASP A 124 -5.37 2.86 -6.60
N LEU A 125 -5.59 3.49 -5.46
CA LEU A 125 -6.44 2.98 -4.39
C LEU A 125 -7.69 3.85 -4.30
N ASN A 126 -8.69 3.55 -5.13
CA ASN A 126 -9.94 4.30 -5.16
C ASN A 126 -9.74 5.80 -5.36
N GLY A 127 -8.91 6.17 -6.31
CA GLY A 127 -8.61 7.56 -6.60
C GLY A 127 -7.43 8.14 -5.83
N ASN A 128 -6.93 7.42 -4.85
CA ASN A 128 -5.71 7.80 -4.15
C ASN A 128 -4.52 7.24 -4.93
N ILE A 129 -3.87 8.10 -5.69
CA ILE A 129 -2.75 7.70 -6.55
C ILE A 129 -1.46 7.81 -5.76
N GLN A 130 -0.72 6.72 -5.70
CA GLN A 130 0.49 6.62 -4.89
C GLN A 130 1.64 6.11 -5.74
N ILE A 131 2.72 6.90 -5.83
CA ILE A 131 3.95 6.45 -6.49
C ILE A 131 4.71 5.58 -5.50
N ILE A 132 5.14 4.40 -5.94
CA ILE A 132 5.82 3.45 -5.07
C ILE A 132 7.30 3.26 -5.42
N GLU A 133 7.70 3.50 -6.66
CA GLU A 133 9.11 3.43 -7.02
C GLU A 133 9.39 4.21 -8.30
N LYS A 134 10.65 4.64 -8.42
CA LYS A 134 11.19 5.25 -9.64
C LYS A 134 11.80 4.14 -10.48
N ARG A 135 11.52 4.17 -11.74
CA ARG A 135 12.03 3.15 -12.67
C ARG A 135 13.30 3.61 -13.37
#